data_e7c305fe4d8bc6ac1030da6ecd98b732
#
_entry.id   e7c305fe4d8bc6ac1030da6ecd98b732
#
_cell.length_a   1.000
_cell.length_b   1.000
_cell.length_c   1.000
_cell.angle_alpha   90.00
_cell.angle_beta   90.00
_cell.angle_gamma   90.00
#
_symmetry.space_group_name_H-M   'P 1'
#
loop_
_entity.id
_entity.type
_entity.pdbx_description
1 polymer ?
#
loop_
_entity_poly.entity_id
_entity_poly.type
_entity_poly.pdbx_seq_one_letter_code
_entity_poly.pdbx_strand_id
1 'polypeptide(L)'
;MKLRFLFILAITQFMAVSAQLKEFSLDNLMPGGKTYARFVPKNIKQLQFLGENYIYQKGDSIMIVKPGNHKEKVLVTVKDINRFIAEKGLKPVGSMPRISVWEDGKENGISFLHDKHFIHLSADGSSIEQLYPLEKGDTDFDFDPHKRQYALTNENGLYIILPNG
;
A
#
# COMPACT_ATOMS: atom_id res chain seq x y z
N MET A 1 -23.64 -49.15 34.52
CA MET A 1 -22.80 -47.94 34.75
C MET A 1 -21.36 -48.06 34.26
N LYS A 2 -20.69 -49.17 34.45
CA LYS A 2 -19.25 -49.35 34.08
C LYS A 2 -18.96 -49.20 32.56
N LEU A 3 -19.84 -49.63 31.68
CA LEU A 3 -19.64 -49.57 30.23
C LEU A 3 -19.70 -48.15 29.67
N ARG A 4 -20.57 -47.27 30.23
CA ARG A 4 -20.69 -45.85 29.81
C ARG A 4 -19.45 -45.04 30.20
N PHE A 5 -18.82 -45.37 31.32
CA PHE A 5 -17.60 -44.72 31.78
C PHE A 5 -16.37 -45.05 30.89
N LEU A 6 -16.31 -46.28 30.39
CA LEU A 6 -15.25 -46.72 29.49
C LEU A 6 -15.35 -46.06 28.12
N PHE A 7 -16.56 -45.78 27.65
CA PHE A 7 -16.79 -45.09 26.38
C PHE A 7 -16.39 -43.62 26.45
N ILE A 8 -16.69 -42.92 27.54
CA ILE A 8 -16.27 -41.53 27.78
C ILE A 8 -14.77 -41.40 27.87
N LEU A 9 -14.07 -42.34 28.56
CA LEU A 9 -12.65 -42.36 28.69
C LEU A 9 -11.94 -42.61 27.33
N ALA A 10 -12.52 -43.43 26.45
CA ALA A 10 -11.99 -43.68 25.12
C ALA A 10 -12.13 -42.44 24.19
N ILE A 11 -13.22 -41.69 24.30
CA ILE A 11 -13.45 -40.47 23.51
C ILE A 11 -12.49 -39.34 23.93
N THR A 12 -12.20 -39.21 25.23
CA THR A 12 -11.25 -38.18 25.70
C THR A 12 -9.80 -38.50 25.28
N GLN A 13 -9.42 -39.74 25.15
CA GLN A 13 -8.11 -40.12 24.63
C GLN A 13 -7.98 -39.84 23.12
N PHE A 14 -9.03 -40.01 22.35
CA PHE A 14 -9.02 -39.68 20.91
C PHE A 14 -8.90 -38.17 20.64
N MET A 15 -9.46 -37.33 21.50
CA MET A 15 -9.32 -35.87 21.36
C MET A 15 -7.90 -35.36 21.73
N ALA A 16 -7.20 -36.04 22.62
CA ALA A 16 -5.85 -35.63 23.01
C ALA A 16 -4.79 -35.90 21.94
N VAL A 17 -5.02 -36.82 21.01
CA VAL A 17 -4.08 -37.12 19.92
C VAL A 17 -4.10 -36.11 18.78
N SER A 18 -5.13 -35.25 18.68
CA SER A 18 -5.26 -34.28 17.63
C SER A 18 -4.48 -32.96 17.82
N ALA A 19 -3.89 -32.78 18.99
CA ALA A 19 -3.08 -31.60 19.34
C ALA A 19 -1.57 -31.87 19.20
N GLN A 20 -1.16 -32.60 18.18
CA GLN A 20 0.26 -32.59 17.81
C GLN A 20 0.61 -31.22 17.28
N LEU A 21 1.31 -30.43 18.09
CA LEU A 21 1.98 -29.22 17.68
C LEU A 21 2.87 -29.59 16.49
N LYS A 22 2.53 -29.05 15.32
CA LYS A 22 3.31 -29.26 14.12
C LYS A 22 4.65 -28.55 14.33
N GLU A 23 5.69 -29.33 14.61
CA GLU A 23 7.03 -28.76 14.76
C GLU A 23 7.50 -28.14 13.45
N PHE A 24 8.11 -26.97 13.54
CA PHE A 24 8.76 -26.35 12.40
C PHE A 24 10.07 -27.08 12.09
N SER A 25 10.21 -27.53 10.87
CA SER A 25 11.47 -28.08 10.37
C SER A 25 12.39 -26.96 9.86
N LEU A 26 13.66 -27.25 9.68
CA LEU A 26 14.60 -26.32 9.04
C LEU A 26 14.11 -25.91 7.64
N ASP A 27 13.48 -26.82 6.90
CA ASP A 27 12.86 -26.52 5.59
C ASP A 27 11.72 -25.46 5.66
N ASN A 28 11.14 -25.26 6.83
CA ASN A 28 10.14 -24.22 7.06
C ASN A 28 10.78 -22.86 7.36
N LEU A 29 11.97 -22.85 7.97
CA LEU A 29 12.57 -21.65 8.54
C LEU A 29 13.74 -21.09 7.73
N MET A 30 14.39 -21.91 6.90
CA MET A 30 15.54 -21.47 6.11
C MET A 30 15.13 -20.96 4.71
N PRO A 31 15.67 -19.80 4.27
CA PRO A 31 15.53 -19.35 2.89
C PRO A 31 15.97 -20.44 1.91
N GLY A 32 15.13 -20.77 0.93
CA GLY A 32 15.36 -21.85 -0.03
C GLY A 32 14.84 -23.23 0.40
N GLY A 33 14.35 -23.39 1.63
CA GLY A 33 13.68 -24.61 2.06
C GLY A 33 12.37 -24.85 1.30
N LYS A 34 12.03 -26.11 1.04
CA LYS A 34 10.87 -26.49 0.18
C LYS A 34 9.53 -25.89 0.63
N THR A 35 9.39 -25.64 1.91
CA THR A 35 8.14 -25.12 2.49
C THR A 35 8.28 -23.70 3.04
N TYR A 36 9.48 -23.12 3.02
CA TYR A 36 9.79 -21.78 3.52
C TYR A 36 8.81 -20.71 3.02
N ALA A 37 8.52 -20.70 1.73
CA ALA A 37 7.61 -19.73 1.11
C ALA A 37 6.17 -19.74 1.69
N ARG A 38 5.76 -20.81 2.40
CA ARG A 38 4.46 -20.90 3.06
C ARG A 38 4.41 -20.14 4.39
N PHE A 39 5.58 -19.91 5.00
CA PHE A 39 5.72 -19.26 6.31
C PHE A 39 6.25 -17.84 6.21
N VAL A 40 6.75 -17.44 5.04
CA VAL A 40 7.14 -16.04 4.79
C VAL A 40 5.89 -15.20 4.66
N PRO A 41 5.73 -14.16 5.48
CA PRO A 41 4.63 -13.21 5.31
C PRO A 41 4.66 -12.63 3.89
N LYS A 42 3.52 -12.60 3.22
CA LYS A 42 3.42 -11.89 1.94
C LYS A 42 3.65 -10.41 2.20
N ASN A 43 4.71 -9.89 1.60
CA ASN A 43 5.05 -8.48 1.74
C ASN A 43 3.96 -7.63 1.09
N ILE A 44 3.24 -6.87 1.88
CA ILE A 44 2.25 -5.89 1.40
C ILE A 44 3.04 -4.64 1.00
N LYS A 45 3.05 -4.34 -0.29
CA LYS A 45 3.76 -3.18 -0.81
C LYS A 45 2.94 -1.91 -0.60
N GLN A 46 3.61 -0.82 -0.27
CA GLN A 46 3.02 0.53 -0.15
C GLN A 46 1.80 0.60 0.78
N LEU A 47 1.83 -0.13 1.91
CA LEU A 47 0.76 -0.05 2.91
C LEU A 47 0.80 1.31 3.62
N GLN A 48 -0.30 2.06 3.54
CA GLN A 48 -0.47 3.38 4.16
C GLN A 48 -1.92 3.57 4.61
N PHE A 49 -2.14 4.47 5.57
CA PHE A 49 -3.48 4.91 5.93
C PHE A 49 -3.94 6.05 5.03
N LEU A 50 -5.22 6.08 4.67
CA LEU A 50 -5.88 7.11 3.88
C LEU A 50 -7.21 7.45 4.55
N GLY A 51 -7.22 8.47 5.40
CA GLY A 51 -8.32 8.75 6.29
C GLY A 51 -8.61 7.55 7.21
N GLU A 52 -9.86 7.12 7.26
CA GLU A 52 -10.29 5.93 8.02
C GLU A 52 -9.99 4.59 7.31
N ASN A 53 -9.45 4.63 6.10
CA ASN A 53 -9.16 3.45 5.31
C ASN A 53 -7.67 3.15 5.33
N TYR A 54 -7.29 1.99 4.81
CA TYR A 54 -5.91 1.73 4.42
C TYR A 54 -5.83 1.37 2.95
N ILE A 55 -4.70 1.71 2.35
CA ILE A 55 -4.39 1.42 0.96
C ILE A 55 -3.13 0.57 0.87
N TYR A 56 -3.02 -0.20 -0.19
CA TYR A 56 -1.83 -0.99 -0.47
C TYR A 56 -1.75 -1.35 -1.96
N GLN A 57 -0.54 -1.65 -2.42
CA GLN A 57 -0.33 -2.09 -3.79
C GLN A 57 -0.59 -3.60 -3.95
N LYS A 58 -1.38 -3.94 -4.96
CA LYS A 58 -1.62 -5.33 -5.41
C LYS A 58 -1.44 -5.41 -6.93
N GLY A 59 -0.29 -5.92 -7.37
CA GLY A 59 0.08 -5.87 -8.79
C GLY A 59 0.15 -4.45 -9.32
N ASP A 60 -0.59 -4.17 -10.39
CA ASP A 60 -0.66 -2.86 -11.04
C ASP A 60 -1.82 -1.99 -10.51
N SER A 61 -2.27 -2.25 -9.31
CA SER A 61 -3.39 -1.53 -8.70
C SER A 61 -3.06 -1.08 -7.29
N ILE A 62 -3.60 0.06 -6.89
CA ILE A 62 -3.74 0.45 -5.49
C ILE A 62 -5.14 0.03 -5.03
N MET A 63 -5.16 -0.76 -3.99
CA MET A 63 -6.38 -1.21 -3.33
C MET A 63 -6.71 -0.30 -2.16
N ILE A 64 -7.99 -0.06 -1.91
CA ILE A 64 -8.48 0.62 -0.70
C ILE A 64 -9.39 -0.33 0.08
N VAL A 65 -9.22 -0.36 1.39
CA VAL A 65 -9.96 -1.25 2.30
C VAL A 65 -10.43 -0.45 3.51
N LYS A 66 -11.71 -0.56 3.81
CA LYS A 66 -12.27 -0.03 5.06
C LYS A 66 -12.04 -1.03 6.19
N PRO A 67 -11.42 -0.64 7.31
CA PRO A 67 -11.26 -1.49 8.49
C PRO A 67 -12.62 -2.09 8.93
N GLY A 68 -12.60 -3.35 9.36
CA GLY A 68 -13.79 -4.08 9.81
C GLY A 68 -14.66 -4.68 8.70
N ASN A 69 -14.59 -4.20 7.48
CA ASN A 69 -15.36 -4.75 6.35
C ASN A 69 -14.55 -5.75 5.50
N HIS A 70 -13.22 -5.63 5.50
CA HIS A 70 -12.28 -6.45 4.72
C HIS A 70 -12.56 -6.54 3.20
N LYS A 71 -13.48 -5.72 2.67
CA LYS A 71 -13.77 -5.68 1.24
C LYS A 71 -12.76 -4.79 0.53
N GLU A 72 -11.98 -5.41 -0.33
CA GLU A 72 -11.04 -4.70 -1.20
C GLU A 72 -11.81 -4.00 -2.34
N LYS A 73 -11.45 -2.77 -2.62
CA LYS A 73 -11.85 -2.05 -3.83
C LYS A 73 -10.60 -1.55 -4.52
N VAL A 74 -10.64 -1.45 -5.84
CA VAL A 74 -9.59 -0.78 -6.60
C VAL A 74 -9.77 0.72 -6.43
N LEU A 75 -8.73 1.42 -5.97
CA LEU A 75 -8.68 2.88 -5.95
C LEU A 75 -8.24 3.39 -7.32
N VAL A 76 -7.11 2.92 -7.82
CA VAL A 76 -6.56 3.30 -9.11
C VAL A 76 -5.70 2.17 -9.69
N THR A 77 -5.66 2.07 -11.00
CA THR A 77 -4.78 1.16 -11.73
C THR A 77 -3.70 1.93 -12.49
N VAL A 78 -2.61 1.25 -12.86
CA VAL A 78 -1.61 1.81 -13.78
C VAL A 78 -2.26 2.29 -15.10
N LYS A 79 -3.29 1.57 -15.58
CA LYS A 79 -4.04 1.96 -16.78
C LYS A 79 -4.80 3.28 -16.59
N ASP A 80 -5.41 3.48 -15.43
CA ASP A 80 -6.10 4.73 -15.11
C ASP A 80 -5.12 5.89 -15.00
N ILE A 81 -4.02 5.69 -14.29
CA ILE A 81 -2.92 6.68 -14.22
C ILE A 81 -2.48 7.06 -15.63
N ASN A 82 -2.20 6.09 -16.49
CA ASN A 82 -1.74 6.35 -17.85
C ASN A 82 -2.76 7.10 -18.71
N ARG A 83 -4.04 6.84 -18.52
CA ARG A 83 -5.10 7.60 -19.19
C ARG A 83 -5.06 9.08 -18.78
N PHE A 84 -4.95 9.35 -17.48
CA PHE A 84 -4.94 10.71 -16.95
C PHE A 84 -3.68 11.51 -17.33
N ILE A 85 -2.50 10.89 -17.19
CA ILE A 85 -1.27 11.60 -17.52
C ILE A 85 -1.10 11.83 -19.01
N ALA A 86 -1.70 10.98 -19.87
CA ALA A 86 -1.72 11.19 -21.31
C ALA A 86 -2.50 12.46 -21.70
N GLU A 87 -3.58 12.80 -21.00
CA GLU A 87 -4.33 14.05 -21.19
C GLU A 87 -3.48 15.29 -20.86
N LYS A 88 -2.44 15.12 -20.07
CA LYS A 88 -1.46 16.17 -19.72
C LYS A 88 -0.20 16.14 -20.58
N GLY A 89 -0.13 15.27 -21.58
CA GLY A 89 1.02 15.13 -22.45
C GLY A 89 2.25 14.45 -21.80
N LEU A 90 2.06 13.81 -20.64
CA LEU A 90 3.14 13.12 -19.94
C LEU A 90 3.33 11.69 -20.47
N LYS A 91 4.54 11.17 -20.31
CA LYS A 91 4.88 9.80 -20.71
C LYS A 91 4.17 8.78 -19.82
N PRO A 92 3.80 7.61 -20.35
CA PRO A 92 3.16 6.58 -19.56
C PRO A 92 4.10 6.00 -18.50
N VAL A 93 3.53 5.63 -17.34
CA VAL A 93 4.24 4.83 -16.33
C VAL A 93 4.26 3.36 -16.74
N GLY A 94 5.40 2.70 -16.56
CA GLY A 94 5.55 1.26 -16.86
C GLY A 94 5.09 0.34 -15.72
N SER A 95 4.95 0.86 -14.52
CA SER A 95 4.51 0.15 -13.31
C SER A 95 3.90 1.12 -12.31
N MET A 96 3.27 0.59 -11.26
CA MET A 96 2.72 1.42 -10.17
C MET A 96 3.83 2.26 -9.55
N PRO A 97 3.74 3.60 -9.57
CA PRO A 97 4.73 4.48 -8.97
C PRO A 97 4.72 4.35 -7.44
N ARG A 98 5.77 4.86 -6.80
CA ARG A 98 5.76 5.03 -5.36
C ARG A 98 4.79 6.14 -5.00
N ILE A 99 3.81 5.80 -4.17
CA ILE A 99 2.78 6.73 -3.73
C ILE A 99 3.08 7.26 -2.32
N SER A 100 2.59 8.46 -2.05
CA SER A 100 2.46 9.06 -0.72
C SER A 100 1.01 9.44 -0.49
N VAL A 101 0.52 9.27 0.73
CA VAL A 101 -0.82 9.74 1.12
C VAL A 101 -0.74 11.21 1.49
N TRP A 102 -1.76 11.97 1.14
CA TRP A 102 -1.93 13.35 1.60
C TRP A 102 -3.34 13.56 2.20
N GLU A 103 -3.43 14.50 3.13
CA GLU A 103 -4.67 14.89 3.80
C GLU A 103 -4.56 16.36 4.23
N ASP A 104 -5.47 17.22 3.81
CA ASP A 104 -5.48 18.65 4.12
C ASP A 104 -6.58 19.07 5.11
N GLY A 105 -7.23 18.10 5.76
CA GLY A 105 -8.33 18.30 6.71
C GLY A 105 -9.71 18.39 6.06
N LYS A 106 -9.81 18.51 4.73
CA LYS A 106 -11.07 18.50 3.97
C LYS A 106 -11.10 17.35 2.99
N GLU A 107 -9.98 17.16 2.31
CA GLU A 107 -9.81 16.18 1.26
C GLU A 107 -8.61 15.30 1.59
N ASN A 108 -8.58 14.13 1.01
CA ASN A 108 -7.44 13.23 1.07
C ASN A 108 -7.24 12.51 -0.26
N GLY A 109 -6.06 11.96 -0.45
CA GLY A 109 -5.73 11.26 -1.66
C GLY A 109 -4.31 10.70 -1.66
N ILE A 110 -3.86 10.37 -2.84
CA ILE A 110 -2.50 9.89 -3.06
C ILE A 110 -1.76 10.83 -4.01
N SER A 111 -0.47 10.92 -3.82
CA SER A 111 0.43 11.64 -4.72
C SER A 111 1.59 10.77 -5.15
N PHE A 112 2.15 11.08 -6.29
CA PHE A 112 3.35 10.42 -6.79
C PHE A 112 4.12 11.36 -7.73
N LEU A 113 5.42 11.11 -7.83
CA LEU A 113 6.29 11.81 -8.76
C LEU A 113 6.41 11.00 -10.05
N HIS A 114 6.17 11.64 -11.19
CA HIS A 114 6.37 11.04 -12.50
C HIS A 114 6.80 12.10 -13.52
N ASP A 115 7.82 11.80 -14.31
CA ASP A 115 8.36 12.65 -15.39
C ASP A 115 8.56 14.11 -14.95
N LYS A 116 9.15 14.28 -13.75
CA LYS A 116 9.38 15.57 -13.07
C LYS A 116 8.10 16.34 -12.65
N HIS A 117 6.95 15.69 -12.64
CA HIS A 117 5.72 16.31 -12.16
C HIS A 117 5.20 15.62 -10.92
N PHE A 118 4.79 16.41 -9.93
CA PHE A 118 3.97 15.91 -8.85
C PHE A 118 2.53 15.79 -9.32
N ILE A 119 1.97 14.61 -9.09
CA ILE A 119 0.61 14.27 -9.52
C ILE A 119 -0.17 13.91 -8.28
N HIS A 120 -1.32 14.55 -8.11
CA HIS A 120 -2.26 14.27 -7.03
C HIS A 120 -3.51 13.60 -7.58
N LEU A 121 -3.94 12.56 -6.89
CA LEU A 121 -5.17 11.83 -7.17
C LEU A 121 -6.05 11.88 -5.93
N SER A 122 -7.30 12.31 -6.07
CA SER A 122 -8.29 12.29 -4.97
C SER A 122 -8.59 10.87 -4.49
N ALA A 123 -9.01 10.74 -3.24
CA ALA A 123 -9.27 9.44 -2.61
C ALA A 123 -10.40 8.64 -3.27
N ASP A 124 -11.32 9.30 -3.94
CA ASP A 124 -12.38 8.67 -4.73
C ASP A 124 -11.94 8.33 -6.17
N GLY A 125 -10.72 8.73 -6.55
CA GLY A 125 -10.19 8.51 -7.88
C GLY A 125 -10.79 9.41 -8.97
N SER A 126 -11.60 10.40 -8.60
CA SER A 126 -12.36 11.22 -9.55
C SER A 126 -11.53 12.32 -10.19
N SER A 127 -10.51 12.81 -9.54
CA SER A 127 -9.66 13.89 -10.05
C SER A 127 -8.19 13.59 -9.97
N ILE A 128 -7.46 14.07 -10.97
CA ILE A 128 -6.01 14.14 -10.97
C ILE A 128 -5.59 15.58 -11.23
N GLU A 129 -4.74 16.08 -10.36
CA GLU A 129 -4.09 17.38 -10.53
C GLU A 129 -2.60 17.19 -10.76
N GLN A 130 -2.08 17.89 -11.74
CA GLN A 130 -0.65 18.07 -11.93
C GLN A 130 -0.25 19.33 -11.19
N LEU A 131 0.59 19.20 -10.15
CA LEU A 131 0.87 20.33 -9.29
C LEU A 131 2.11 21.12 -9.70
N TYR A 132 3.25 20.54 -9.74
CA TYR A 132 4.47 21.30 -10.00
C TYR A 132 5.44 20.54 -10.90
N PRO A 133 5.88 21.13 -12.04
CA PRO A 133 6.96 20.57 -12.83
C PRO A 133 8.30 20.88 -12.16
N LEU A 134 9.05 19.86 -11.82
CA LEU A 134 10.43 20.05 -11.31
C LEU A 134 11.34 20.56 -12.41
N GLU A 135 12.11 21.60 -12.10
CA GLU A 135 13.10 22.15 -12.99
C GLU A 135 14.42 21.37 -12.95
N LYS A 136 15.31 21.70 -13.88
CA LYS A 136 16.65 21.14 -13.87
C LYS A 136 17.43 21.70 -12.69
N GLY A 137 17.93 20.83 -11.83
CA GLY A 137 18.67 21.23 -10.63
C GLY A 137 17.87 21.12 -9.34
N ASP A 138 16.55 20.92 -9.42
CA ASP A 138 15.75 20.65 -8.23
C ASP A 138 16.07 19.28 -7.66
N THR A 139 16.33 19.25 -6.37
CA THR A 139 16.70 18.06 -5.59
C THR A 139 16.05 18.07 -4.21
N ASP A 140 16.19 16.98 -3.47
CA ASP A 140 15.86 16.89 -2.03
C ASP A 140 14.47 17.43 -1.71
N PHE A 141 13.46 16.97 -2.44
CA PHE A 141 12.12 17.41 -2.14
C PHE A 141 11.43 16.56 -1.09
N ASP A 142 10.73 17.29 -0.24
CA ASP A 142 9.82 16.77 0.76
C ASP A 142 8.41 17.31 0.53
N PHE A 143 7.41 16.55 0.94
CA PHE A 143 6.00 16.89 0.75
C PHE A 143 5.28 16.95 2.09
N ASP A 144 4.73 18.12 2.41
CA ASP A 144 3.78 18.28 3.52
C ASP A 144 2.37 17.92 3.05
N PRO A 145 1.86 16.72 3.42
CA PRO A 145 0.55 16.28 2.98
C PRO A 145 -0.61 17.09 3.58
N HIS A 146 -0.41 17.74 4.73
CA HIS A 146 -1.46 18.52 5.39
C HIS A 146 -1.68 19.87 4.73
N LYS A 147 -0.62 20.46 4.23
CA LYS A 147 -0.67 21.78 3.56
C LYS A 147 -0.61 21.68 2.06
N ARG A 148 -0.38 20.48 1.51
CA ARG A 148 -0.14 20.23 0.09
C ARG A 148 1.00 21.09 -0.46
N GLN A 149 2.06 21.26 0.33
CA GLN A 149 3.23 22.06 0.00
C GLN A 149 4.42 21.16 -0.27
N TYR A 150 5.30 21.61 -1.14
CA TYR A 150 6.57 20.93 -1.40
C TYR A 150 7.70 21.82 -0.94
N ALA A 151 8.67 21.24 -0.23
CA ALA A 151 9.98 21.82 -0.03
C ALA A 151 10.93 21.17 -1.03
N LEU A 152 11.77 21.96 -1.67
CA LEU A 152 12.81 21.47 -2.55
C LEU A 152 14.04 22.34 -2.44
N THR A 153 15.20 21.78 -2.80
CA THR A 153 16.45 22.53 -2.91
C THR A 153 16.88 22.59 -4.37
N ASN A 154 17.53 23.67 -4.74
CA ASN A 154 18.31 23.77 -5.95
C ASN A 154 19.58 24.59 -5.68
N GLU A 155 20.38 24.88 -6.71
CA GLU A 155 21.65 25.61 -6.60
C GLU A 155 21.53 26.97 -5.87
N ASN A 156 20.34 27.56 -5.84
CA ASN A 156 20.09 28.90 -5.28
C ASN A 156 19.51 28.88 -3.86
N GLY A 157 19.15 27.71 -3.32
CA GLY A 157 18.64 27.60 -1.95
C GLY A 157 17.46 26.65 -1.76
N LEU A 158 16.73 26.84 -0.65
CA LEU A 158 15.53 26.11 -0.27
C LEU A 158 14.29 26.89 -0.73
N TYR A 159 13.37 26.18 -1.36
CA TYR A 159 12.11 26.73 -1.88
C TYR A 159 10.92 25.99 -1.27
N ILE A 160 9.85 26.72 -1.05
CA ILE A 160 8.55 26.17 -0.67
C ILE A 160 7.57 26.46 -1.82
N ILE A 161 7.05 25.40 -2.40
CA ILE A 161 6.05 25.47 -3.46
C ILE A 161 4.66 25.34 -2.81
N LEU A 162 3.82 26.33 -3.04
CA LEU A 162 2.45 26.38 -2.54
C LEU A 162 1.49 25.66 -3.48
N PRO A 163 0.28 25.25 -3.01
CA PRO A 163 -0.70 24.56 -3.84
C PRO A 163 -1.14 25.32 -5.12
N ASN A 164 -0.96 26.61 -5.14
CA ASN A 164 -1.37 27.49 -6.24
C ASN A 164 -0.19 27.93 -7.15
N GLY A 165 0.99 27.37 -6.92
CA GLY A 165 2.21 27.69 -7.67
C GLY A 165 3.00 28.85 -7.09
#